data_6570c4fbfa56d98ab92a7deb23d5f08f
#
_entry.id   6570c4fbfa56d98ab92a7deb23d5f08f
#
_cell.length_a   1.000
_cell.length_b   1.000
_cell.length_c   1.000
_cell.angle_alpha   90.00
_cell.angle_beta   90.00
_cell.angle_gamma   90.00
#
_symmetry.space_group_name_H-M   'P 1'
#
loop_
_entity.id
_entity.type
_entity.pdbx_description
1 polymer ?
#
loop_
_entity_poly.entity_id
_entity_poly.type
_entity_poly.pdbx_seq_one_letter_code
_entity_poly.pdbx_strand_id
1 'polypeptide(L)' 'MEIVEKHHKHKLDAPSGTALALADSMNEALGNAYHYTYDRSDRREERDPKEIGISAVRGGNIVGEHEV' A
#
# COMPACT_ATOMS: atom_id res chain seq x y z
N MET A 1 -8.14 -5.42 -3.06
CA MET A 1 -7.59 -5.29 -1.69
C MET A 1 -6.92 -3.94 -1.54
N GLU A 2 -6.82 -3.50 -0.31
CA GLU A 2 -6.28 -2.17 -0.02
C GLU A 2 -5.37 -2.27 1.20
N ILE A 3 -4.19 -1.67 1.10
CA ILE A 3 -3.26 -1.55 2.23
C ILE A 3 -3.09 -0.08 2.51
N VAL A 4 -3.28 0.32 3.77
CA VAL A 4 -3.02 1.68 4.23
C VAL A 4 -1.95 1.59 5.32
N GLU A 5 -0.85 2.30 5.14
CA GLU A 5 0.22 2.31 6.13
C GLU A 5 0.55 3.75 6.56
N LYS A 6 0.93 3.90 7.80
CA LYS A 6 1.22 5.20 8.41
C LYS A 6 2.53 5.15 9.16
N HIS A 7 3.37 6.14 8.92
CA HIS A 7 4.67 6.28 9.60
C HIS A 7 4.96 7.74 9.90
N HIS A 8 5.99 7.95 10.71
CA HIS A 8 6.41 9.29 11.10
C HIS A 8 6.87 10.12 9.90
N LYS A 9 6.90 11.43 10.11
CA LYS A 9 7.20 12.42 9.06
C LYS A 9 8.60 12.33 8.46
N HIS A 10 9.54 11.66 9.12
CA HIS A 10 10.92 11.54 8.66
C HIS A 10 11.22 10.27 7.85
N LYS A 11 10.26 9.37 7.71
CA LYS A 11 10.46 8.14 6.94
C LYS A 11 10.54 8.48 5.46
N LEU A 12 11.63 8.10 4.81
CA LEU A 12 11.91 8.48 3.42
C LEU A 12 11.23 7.57 2.39
N ASP A 13 11.22 6.27 2.64
CA ASP A 13 10.60 5.34 1.71
C ASP A 13 9.08 5.32 1.85
N ALA A 14 8.39 5.26 0.74
CA ALA A 14 6.93 5.15 0.66
C ALA A 14 6.56 4.42 -0.63
N PRO A 15 5.81 3.34 -0.55
CA PRO A 15 5.34 2.69 0.68
C PRO A 15 6.46 2.01 1.45
N SER A 16 6.16 1.62 2.70
CA SER A 16 7.13 0.95 3.55
C SER A 16 7.47 -0.45 3.04
N GLY A 17 8.65 -0.95 3.42
CA GLY A 17 9.04 -2.32 3.08
C GLY A 17 8.05 -3.36 3.61
N THR A 18 7.50 -3.14 4.80
CA THR A 18 6.49 -4.03 5.38
C THR A 18 5.21 -4.06 4.53
N ALA A 19 4.76 -2.91 4.06
CA ALA A 19 3.57 -2.83 3.19
C ALA A 19 3.80 -3.59 1.89
N LEU A 20 4.97 -3.43 1.28
CA LEU A 20 5.31 -4.15 0.05
C LEU A 20 5.41 -5.66 0.29
N ALA A 21 5.99 -6.08 1.42
CA ALA A 21 6.07 -7.50 1.76
C ALA A 21 4.67 -8.10 1.96
N LEU A 22 3.75 -7.37 2.59
CA LEU A 22 2.36 -7.80 2.73
C LEU A 22 1.69 -7.95 1.37
N ALA A 23 1.87 -6.97 0.49
CA ALA A 23 1.30 -7.01 -0.86
C ALA A 23 1.85 -8.19 -1.65
N ASP A 24 3.15 -8.43 -1.59
CA ASP A 24 3.79 -9.54 -2.28
C ASP A 24 3.28 -10.89 -1.78
N SER A 25 3.11 -11.06 -0.46
CA SER A 25 2.57 -12.28 0.12
C SER A 25 1.14 -12.55 -0.35
N MET A 26 0.31 -11.50 -0.35
CA MET A 26 -1.08 -11.64 -0.80
C MET A 26 -1.15 -11.95 -2.29
N ASN A 27 -0.34 -11.27 -3.09
CA ASN A 27 -0.30 -11.50 -4.53
C ASN A 27 0.15 -12.92 -4.86
N GLU A 28 1.17 -13.41 -4.18
CA GLU A 28 1.66 -14.78 -4.35
C GLU A 28 0.57 -15.80 -4.00
N ALA A 29 -0.13 -15.60 -2.89
CA ALA A 29 -1.21 -16.49 -2.46
C ALA A 29 -2.37 -16.50 -3.48
N LEU A 30 -2.53 -15.46 -4.27
CA LEU A 30 -3.59 -15.32 -5.27
C LEU A 30 -3.08 -15.59 -6.70
N GLY A 31 -1.93 -16.24 -6.84
CA GLY A 31 -1.41 -16.67 -8.14
C GLY A 31 -0.66 -15.60 -8.92
N ASN A 32 -0.21 -14.55 -8.25
CA ASN A 32 0.56 -13.44 -8.87
C ASN A 32 -0.21 -12.73 -10.01
N ALA A 33 -1.52 -12.70 -9.92
CA ALA A 33 -2.37 -12.13 -10.98
C ALA A 33 -2.75 -10.66 -10.72
N TYR A 34 -2.27 -10.07 -9.62
CA TYR A 34 -2.64 -8.72 -9.22
C TYR A 34 -1.51 -7.74 -9.52
N HIS A 35 -1.89 -6.48 -9.70
CA HIS A 35 -0.93 -5.38 -9.86
C HIS A 35 -1.14 -4.35 -8.75
N TYR A 36 -0.11 -3.56 -8.46
CA TYR A 36 -0.14 -2.57 -7.39
C TYR A 36 -0.49 -1.20 -7.94
N THR A 37 -1.33 -0.48 -7.20
CA THR A 37 -1.67 0.91 -7.49
C THR A 37 -1.35 1.74 -6.26
N TYR A 38 -0.47 2.72 -6.43
CA TYR A 38 0.00 3.54 -5.32
C TYR A 38 -0.78 4.85 -5.27
N ASP A 39 -1.33 5.19 -4.07
CA ASP A 39 -1.96 6.49 -3.80
C ASP A 39 -2.83 6.97 -4.97
N ARG A 40 -3.92 6.28 -5.21
CA ARG A 40 -4.77 6.46 -6.40
C ARG A 40 -5.53 7.78 -6.49
N SER A 41 -5.25 8.75 -5.64
CA SER A 41 -5.97 10.04 -5.61
C SER A 41 -5.78 10.89 -6.88
N ASP A 42 -4.79 10.57 -7.69
CA ASP A 42 -4.47 11.29 -8.93
C ASP A 42 -5.23 10.82 -10.16
N ARG A 43 -6.15 9.88 -10.00
CA ARG A 43 -6.89 9.28 -11.12
C ARG A 43 -8.38 9.32 -10.93
N ARG A 44 -9.11 9.28 -12.04
CA ARG A 44 -10.58 9.39 -12.10
C ARG A 44 -11.18 8.16 -12.76
N GLU A 45 -10.88 6.99 -12.21
CA GLU A 45 -11.36 5.72 -12.74
C GLU A 45 -11.68 4.76 -11.61
N GLU A 46 -12.57 3.81 -11.88
CA GLU A 46 -12.84 2.74 -10.94
C GLU A 46 -11.59 1.89 -10.74
N ARG A 47 -11.48 1.29 -9.57
CA ARG A 47 -10.38 0.38 -9.32
C ARG A 47 -10.55 -0.88 -10.15
N ASP A 48 -9.44 -1.41 -10.64
CA ASP A 48 -9.42 -2.68 -11.34
C ASP A 48 -9.69 -3.82 -10.35
N PRO A 49 -10.49 -4.85 -10.70
CA PRO A 49 -10.70 -6.00 -9.81
C PRO A 49 -9.42 -6.75 -9.43
N LYS A 50 -8.36 -6.62 -10.21
CA LYS A 50 -7.06 -7.23 -9.95
C LYS A 50 -6.05 -6.25 -9.34
N GLU A 51 -6.52 -5.22 -8.69
CA GLU A 51 -5.68 -4.20 -8.10
C GLU A 51 -5.47 -4.44 -6.60
N ILE A 52 -4.23 -4.27 -6.15
CA ILE A 52 -3.92 -4.11 -4.74
C ILE A 52 -3.51 -2.66 -4.56
N GLY A 53 -4.37 -1.87 -3.92
CA GLY A 53 -4.07 -0.48 -3.64
C GLY A 53 -3.14 -0.37 -2.43
N ILE A 54 -2.18 0.54 -2.49
CA ILE A 54 -1.25 0.80 -1.39
C ILE A 54 -1.16 2.29 -1.19
N SER A 55 -1.59 2.76 -0.01
CA SER A 55 -1.56 4.18 0.35
C SER A 55 -0.66 4.40 1.55
N ALA A 56 0.19 5.42 1.46
CA ALA A 56 1.16 5.75 2.49
C ALA A 56 0.86 7.11 3.10
N VAL A 57 0.80 7.14 4.44
CA VAL A 57 0.64 8.38 5.19
C VAL A 57 1.95 8.69 5.92
N ARG A 58 2.41 9.93 5.82
CA ARG A 58 3.63 10.40 6.50
C ARG A 58 3.30 11.65 7.28
N GLY A 59 3.49 11.60 8.58
CA GLY A 59 3.22 12.75 9.45
C GLY A 59 3.36 12.38 10.91
N GLY A 60 3.47 13.40 11.77
CA GLY A 60 3.55 13.20 13.20
C GLY A 60 4.72 12.33 13.63
N ASN A 61 4.50 11.57 14.70
CA ASN A 61 5.50 10.71 15.33
C ASN A 61 5.08 9.23 15.35
N ILE A 62 4.27 8.84 14.39
CA ILE A 62 3.76 7.46 14.31
C ILE A 62 4.91 6.50 14.03
N VAL A 63 5.06 5.47 14.86
CA VAL A 63 6.14 4.48 14.70
C VAL A 63 5.89 3.61 13.47
N GLY A 64 4.66 3.14 13.31
CA GLY A 64 4.28 2.36 12.14
C GLY A 64 2.93 1.69 12.38
N GLU A 65 2.03 1.84 11.43
CA GLU A 65 0.70 1.21 11.46
C GLU A 65 0.38 0.70 10.06
N HIS A 66 -0.17 -0.51 9.98
CA HIS A 66 -0.53 -1.16 8.72
C HIS A 66 -1.94 -1.73 8.83
N GLU A 67 -2.79 -1.39 7.86
CA GLU A 67 -4.15 -1.92 7.74
C GLU A 67 -4.31 -2.60 6.38
N VAL A 68 -4.95 -3.74 6.40
CA VAL A 68 -5.27 -4.50 5.18
C VAL A 68 -6.77 -4.64 5.04
#